data_c23724556c29053f3e0a0e0321d18235
#
_entry.id   c23724556c29053f3e0a0e0321d18235
#
_cell.length_a   1.000
_cell.length_b   1.000
_cell.length_c   1.000
_cell.angle_alpha   90.00
_cell.angle_beta   90.00
_cell.angle_gamma   90.00
#
_symmetry.space_group_name_H-M   'P 1'
#
loop_
_entity.id
_entity.type
_entity.pdbx_description
1 polymer ?
#
loop_
_entity_poly.entity_id
_entity_poly.type
_entity_poly.pdbx_seq_one_letter_code
_entity_poly.pdbx_strand_id
1 'polypeptide(L)'
;MGKKNCIVAQSGGPTVAINASLAGVVKGVKDSQVFDTIYGSVNGILGILNNNVINLSEIVANEETLNRLKHTPSMYLGSCRYKLPTVEESPETYAQIFEMFESLNIGAFFYIGGNDSMDTALKLSQYAASIGSDVRVIGVPKTIDNDLCLTDHTPGFGSAAKYIASTILEIAHDTFSYPVPSVTIVEIMGRDAGWLTSASALARNEYNTAPHLIYLPEAPFDTAQFLADVKELLKKQNTVIIAVSEGIRDKNGNYISAASQTTDGFGHSHLSGAGKALENFVTSNIDIKVRSIEINVLQRSGAHISSATDLTESFELGHHAVELAEEGVTGCMVTLKRLSSNPYKVAYGHENVAKIANEIRSVPREWINEAGNDVLPPMYEYLRPLIIGEPDIRYKNGLPDYMDISHLTKALSLIHISEPTRQEAI
;
A
#
# COMPACT_ATOMS: atom_id res chain seq x y z
N MET A 1 6.80 -33.90 18.52
CA MET A 1 5.54 -33.13 18.40
C MET A 1 5.17 -33.11 16.96
N GLY A 2 3.86 -33.15 16.61
CA GLY A 2 3.42 -32.97 15.22
C GLY A 2 3.72 -31.56 14.74
N LYS A 3 3.81 -31.37 13.41
CA LYS A 3 3.95 -30.04 12.82
C LYS A 3 2.75 -29.16 13.20
N LYS A 4 2.98 -27.86 13.34
CA LYS A 4 1.94 -26.85 13.55
C LYS A 4 1.47 -26.29 12.19
N ASN A 5 0.29 -25.69 12.16
CA ASN A 5 -0.22 -24.96 11.00
C ASN A 5 0.09 -23.46 11.13
N CYS A 6 -0.05 -22.76 10.02
CA CYS A 6 0.05 -21.31 9.98
C CYS A 6 -1.27 -20.68 9.51
N ILE A 7 -1.48 -19.43 9.87
CA ILE A 7 -2.55 -18.61 9.31
C ILE A 7 -1.99 -17.26 8.88
N VAL A 8 -2.43 -16.77 7.72
CA VAL A 8 -2.05 -15.46 7.19
C VAL A 8 -3.30 -14.63 6.89
N ALA A 9 -3.22 -13.34 7.14
CA ALA A 9 -4.29 -12.39 6.83
C ALA A 9 -3.72 -11.15 6.15
N GLN A 10 -4.56 -10.47 5.34
CA GLN A 10 -4.25 -9.23 4.64
C GLN A 10 -5.15 -8.11 5.16
N SER A 11 -4.64 -6.88 5.30
CA SER A 11 -5.38 -5.74 5.85
C SER A 11 -4.96 -4.40 5.25
N GLY A 12 -5.83 -3.41 5.40
CA GLY A 12 -5.61 -2.03 4.93
C GLY A 12 -5.92 -1.82 3.45
N GLY A 13 -5.27 -0.85 2.82
CA GLY A 13 -5.42 -0.55 1.39
C GLY A 13 -4.78 -1.62 0.51
N PRO A 14 -5.40 -2.01 -0.63
CA PRO A 14 -4.79 -2.96 -1.56
C PRO A 14 -3.57 -2.39 -2.28
N THR A 15 -2.68 -3.29 -2.75
CA THR A 15 -1.54 -2.96 -3.61
C THR A 15 -1.34 -4.03 -4.67
N VAL A 16 -0.49 -3.79 -5.66
CA VAL A 16 -0.12 -4.83 -6.64
C VAL A 16 0.87 -5.85 -6.06
N ALA A 17 1.57 -5.53 -4.97
CA ALA A 17 2.62 -6.36 -4.38
C ALA A 17 2.18 -7.17 -3.16
N ILE A 18 1.01 -6.89 -2.58
CA ILE A 18 0.59 -7.57 -1.34
C ILE A 18 0.43 -9.08 -1.51
N ASN A 19 0.00 -9.53 -2.69
CA ASN A 19 -0.10 -10.96 -2.98
C ASN A 19 1.26 -11.59 -3.27
N ALA A 20 2.28 -10.82 -3.63
CA ALA A 20 3.65 -11.32 -3.66
C ALA A 20 4.15 -11.66 -2.26
N SER A 21 3.87 -10.81 -1.26
CA SER A 21 4.15 -11.13 0.15
C SER A 21 3.38 -12.37 0.61
N LEU A 22 2.10 -12.49 0.26
CA LEU A 22 1.29 -13.68 0.54
C LEU A 22 1.90 -14.94 -0.10
N ALA A 23 2.32 -14.86 -1.37
CA ALA A 23 2.97 -15.97 -2.08
C ALA A 23 4.29 -16.36 -1.40
N GLY A 24 5.06 -15.40 -0.90
CA GLY A 24 6.26 -15.64 -0.11
C GLY A 24 5.98 -16.40 1.18
N VAL A 25 4.95 -16.00 1.93
CA VAL A 25 4.51 -16.74 3.15
C VAL A 25 4.08 -18.17 2.78
N VAL A 26 3.27 -18.35 1.72
CA VAL A 26 2.85 -19.69 1.27
C VAL A 26 4.06 -20.54 0.89
N LYS A 27 5.03 -19.98 0.18
CA LYS A 27 6.26 -20.69 -0.22
C LYS A 27 7.10 -21.08 1.00
N GLY A 28 7.31 -20.15 1.94
CA GLY A 28 8.04 -20.41 3.16
C GLY A 28 7.43 -21.56 3.97
N VAL A 29 6.10 -21.59 4.14
CA VAL A 29 5.43 -22.69 4.84
C VAL A 29 5.58 -24.02 4.10
N LYS A 30 5.51 -24.02 2.76
CA LYS A 30 5.74 -25.24 1.95
C LYS A 30 7.17 -25.78 2.08
N ASP A 31 8.15 -24.90 2.21
CA ASP A 31 9.56 -25.29 2.38
C ASP A 31 9.90 -25.68 3.82
N SER A 32 9.00 -25.34 4.77
CA SER A 32 9.19 -25.52 6.20
C SER A 32 9.28 -26.99 6.64
N GLN A 33 10.15 -27.24 7.59
CA GLN A 33 10.19 -28.51 8.32
C GLN A 33 9.39 -28.47 9.64
N VAL A 34 8.98 -27.27 10.08
CA VAL A 34 8.28 -27.00 11.36
C VAL A 34 6.77 -26.87 11.13
N PHE A 35 6.38 -26.25 10.03
CA PHE A 35 4.98 -26.01 9.69
C PHE A 35 4.47 -26.98 8.63
N ASP A 36 3.15 -27.16 8.57
CA ASP A 36 2.48 -28.09 7.66
C ASP A 36 1.53 -27.35 6.71
N THR A 37 0.38 -26.94 7.21
CA THR A 37 -0.67 -26.29 6.41
C THR A 37 -0.68 -24.78 6.64
N ILE A 38 -0.92 -24.01 5.56
CA ILE A 38 -1.20 -22.58 5.68
C ILE A 38 -2.65 -22.28 5.33
N TYR A 39 -3.34 -21.62 6.26
CA TYR A 39 -4.68 -21.07 6.09
C TYR A 39 -4.62 -19.59 5.75
N GLY A 40 -5.55 -19.13 4.92
CA GLY A 40 -5.80 -17.72 4.65
C GLY A 40 -7.06 -17.24 5.36
N SER A 41 -6.97 -16.21 6.16
CA SER A 41 -8.12 -15.56 6.79
C SER A 41 -8.78 -14.59 5.80
N VAL A 42 -10.03 -14.83 5.44
CA VAL A 42 -10.78 -14.00 4.48
C VAL A 42 -11.28 -12.73 5.18
N ASN A 43 -10.94 -11.58 4.62
CA ASN A 43 -11.19 -10.25 5.18
C ASN A 43 -10.46 -9.96 6.51
N GLY A 44 -9.17 -10.24 6.53
CA GLY A 44 -8.28 -9.87 7.62
C GLY A 44 -8.61 -10.55 8.94
N ILE A 45 -8.53 -9.81 10.05
CA ILE A 45 -8.84 -10.34 11.38
C ILE A 45 -10.31 -10.75 11.54
N LEU A 46 -11.22 -10.13 10.76
CA LEU A 46 -12.64 -10.50 10.77
C LEU A 46 -12.87 -11.92 10.28
N GLY A 47 -12.04 -12.44 9.38
CA GLY A 47 -12.11 -13.83 8.94
C GLY A 47 -11.84 -14.81 10.07
N ILE A 48 -10.90 -14.48 10.96
CA ILE A 48 -10.63 -15.29 12.17
C ILE A 48 -11.83 -15.24 13.10
N LEU A 49 -12.37 -14.06 13.39
CA LEU A 49 -13.54 -13.89 14.27
C LEU A 49 -14.80 -14.57 13.74
N ASN A 50 -14.95 -14.64 12.41
CA ASN A 50 -16.15 -15.22 11.78
C ASN A 50 -15.94 -16.69 11.31
N ASN A 51 -14.82 -17.33 11.68
CA ASN A 51 -14.43 -18.68 11.22
C ASN A 51 -14.44 -18.81 9.67
N ASN A 52 -14.08 -17.73 8.96
CA ASN A 52 -14.03 -17.68 7.50
C ASN A 52 -12.57 -17.76 7.02
N VAL A 53 -12.08 -18.99 6.90
CA VAL A 53 -10.72 -19.29 6.46
C VAL A 53 -10.73 -20.25 5.27
N ILE A 54 -9.70 -20.16 4.42
CA ILE A 54 -9.49 -21.02 3.27
C ILE A 54 -8.13 -21.74 3.39
N ASN A 55 -8.03 -22.93 2.84
CA ASN A 55 -6.78 -23.70 2.81
C ASN A 55 -5.91 -23.26 1.62
N LEU A 56 -4.92 -22.40 1.87
CA LEU A 56 -4.00 -21.91 0.85
C LEU A 56 -3.03 -22.99 0.36
N SER A 57 -2.71 -23.99 1.19
CA SER A 57 -1.85 -25.11 0.75
C SER A 57 -2.47 -25.91 -0.40
N GLU A 58 -3.79 -26.04 -0.42
CA GLU A 58 -4.53 -26.69 -1.50
C GLU A 58 -4.73 -25.78 -2.71
N ILE A 59 -5.10 -24.52 -2.48
CA ILE A 59 -5.41 -23.54 -3.54
C ILE A 59 -4.14 -23.19 -4.33
N VAL A 60 -3.04 -22.96 -3.64
CA VAL A 60 -1.73 -22.63 -4.23
C VAL A 60 -0.87 -23.89 -4.29
N ALA A 61 -1.33 -24.95 -4.96
CA ALA A 61 -0.73 -26.27 -4.90
C ALA A 61 0.63 -26.40 -5.61
N ASN A 62 0.90 -25.57 -6.63
CA ASN A 62 2.07 -25.69 -7.49
C ASN A 62 2.68 -24.31 -7.85
N GLU A 63 3.84 -24.30 -8.49
CA GLU A 63 4.56 -23.09 -8.87
C GLU A 63 3.79 -22.21 -9.86
N GLU A 64 2.93 -22.79 -10.73
CA GLU A 64 2.09 -22.00 -11.65
C GLU A 64 1.07 -21.15 -10.86
N THR A 65 0.36 -21.75 -9.91
CA THR A 65 -0.60 -21.01 -9.07
C THR A 65 0.07 -20.06 -8.13
N LEU A 66 1.26 -20.39 -7.62
CA LEU A 66 2.08 -19.49 -6.80
C LEU A 66 2.50 -18.25 -7.60
N ASN A 67 2.96 -18.43 -8.83
CA ASN A 67 3.34 -17.33 -9.71
C ASN A 67 2.13 -16.46 -10.11
N ARG A 68 0.97 -17.07 -10.39
CA ARG A 68 -0.28 -16.32 -10.63
C ARG A 68 -0.66 -15.49 -9.41
N LEU A 69 -0.59 -16.04 -8.20
CA LEU A 69 -0.87 -15.32 -6.96
C LEU A 69 0.08 -14.12 -6.82
N LYS A 70 1.39 -14.33 -7.00
CA LYS A 70 2.42 -13.29 -6.92
C LYS A 70 2.11 -12.07 -7.80
N HIS A 71 1.54 -12.26 -8.99
CA HIS A 71 1.25 -11.21 -9.96
C HIS A 71 -0.22 -10.74 -9.95
N THR A 72 -1.07 -11.31 -9.12
CA THR A 72 -2.47 -10.87 -8.98
C THR A 72 -2.53 -9.56 -8.17
N PRO A 73 -3.12 -8.49 -8.71
CA PRO A 73 -3.26 -7.24 -7.96
C PRO A 73 -4.32 -7.34 -6.85
N SER A 74 -4.34 -6.31 -6.00
CA SER A 74 -5.28 -6.20 -4.89
C SER A 74 -5.02 -7.23 -3.78
N MET A 75 -6.03 -7.66 -3.04
CA MET A 75 -5.90 -8.58 -1.91
C MET A 75 -6.64 -9.88 -2.21
N TYR A 76 -5.90 -10.95 -2.40
CA TYR A 76 -6.48 -12.26 -2.66
C TYR A 76 -7.36 -12.76 -1.52
N LEU A 77 -6.98 -12.46 -0.28
CA LEU A 77 -7.77 -12.81 0.91
C LEU A 77 -8.82 -11.75 1.30
N GLY A 78 -8.96 -10.68 0.51
CA GLY A 78 -9.79 -9.55 0.90
C GLY A 78 -9.16 -8.71 2.02
N SER A 79 -9.83 -7.63 2.39
CA SER A 79 -9.38 -6.69 3.41
C SER A 79 -10.45 -6.45 4.47
N CYS A 80 -10.04 -5.97 5.63
CA CYS A 80 -10.94 -5.35 6.59
C CYS A 80 -10.39 -4.01 7.07
N ARG A 81 -11.28 -3.17 7.55
CA ARG A 81 -10.98 -1.94 8.29
C ARG A 81 -11.52 -2.08 9.70
N TYR A 82 -10.95 -3.03 10.44
CA TYR A 82 -11.32 -3.33 11.82
C TYR A 82 -10.17 -2.99 12.74
N LYS A 83 -10.38 -2.03 13.63
CA LYS A 83 -9.42 -1.70 14.67
C LYS A 83 -9.67 -2.64 15.85
N LEU A 84 -8.71 -3.51 16.14
CA LEU A 84 -8.79 -4.42 17.27
C LEU A 84 -8.84 -3.58 18.57
N PRO A 85 -9.90 -3.72 19.42
CA PRO A 85 -9.94 -3.04 20.71
C PRO A 85 -8.77 -3.49 21.61
N THR A 86 -8.53 -2.81 22.72
CA THR A 86 -7.57 -3.29 23.71
C THR A 86 -8.11 -4.54 24.43
N VAL A 87 -7.23 -5.27 25.09
CA VAL A 87 -7.62 -6.47 25.84
C VAL A 87 -8.60 -6.12 26.99
N GLU A 88 -8.41 -4.95 27.59
CA GLU A 88 -9.25 -4.45 28.67
C GLU A 88 -10.67 -4.08 28.18
N GLU A 89 -10.79 -3.59 26.93
CA GLU A 89 -12.07 -3.21 26.32
C GLU A 89 -12.87 -4.42 25.83
N SER A 90 -12.20 -5.47 25.34
CA SER A 90 -12.88 -6.66 24.78
C SER A 90 -12.01 -7.93 24.93
N PRO A 91 -11.86 -8.46 26.14
CA PRO A 91 -11.06 -9.69 26.39
C PRO A 91 -11.63 -10.91 25.65
N GLU A 92 -12.95 -10.96 25.45
CA GLU A 92 -13.63 -12.05 24.72
C GLU A 92 -13.21 -12.12 23.24
N THR A 93 -12.90 -11.00 22.60
CA THR A 93 -12.41 -10.96 21.21
C THR A 93 -11.06 -11.66 21.08
N TYR A 94 -10.16 -11.44 22.04
CA TYR A 94 -8.85 -12.12 22.08
C TYR A 94 -8.99 -13.62 22.39
N ALA A 95 -9.84 -13.97 23.36
CA ALA A 95 -10.13 -15.37 23.66
C ALA A 95 -10.64 -16.10 22.41
N GLN A 96 -11.60 -15.54 21.69
CA GLN A 96 -12.15 -16.10 20.46
C GLN A 96 -11.08 -16.29 19.36
N ILE A 97 -10.16 -15.32 19.19
CA ILE A 97 -9.06 -15.42 18.20
C ILE A 97 -8.15 -16.61 18.58
N PHE A 98 -7.76 -16.75 19.85
CA PHE A 98 -6.86 -17.79 20.28
C PHE A 98 -7.52 -19.17 20.38
N GLU A 99 -8.82 -19.27 20.69
CA GLU A 99 -9.61 -20.49 20.55
C GLU A 99 -9.63 -21.00 19.09
N MET A 100 -9.77 -20.10 18.13
CA MET A 100 -9.68 -20.44 16.71
C MET A 100 -8.26 -20.90 16.35
N PHE A 101 -7.21 -20.26 16.87
CA PHE A 101 -5.83 -20.69 16.65
C PHE A 101 -5.58 -22.09 17.22
N GLU A 102 -6.10 -22.37 18.40
CA GLU A 102 -6.00 -23.71 19.02
C GLU A 102 -6.74 -24.77 18.19
N SER A 103 -7.98 -24.48 17.75
CA SER A 103 -8.82 -25.39 16.97
C SER A 103 -8.18 -25.81 15.66
N LEU A 104 -7.39 -24.93 15.03
CA LEU A 104 -6.65 -25.17 13.79
C LEU A 104 -5.18 -25.59 14.03
N ASN A 105 -4.76 -25.78 15.28
CA ASN A 105 -3.38 -26.09 15.67
C ASN A 105 -2.38 -25.06 15.09
N ILE A 106 -2.69 -23.76 15.19
CA ILE A 106 -1.84 -22.68 14.66
C ILE A 106 -0.60 -22.49 15.53
N GLY A 107 0.56 -22.48 14.90
CA GLY A 107 1.85 -22.14 15.52
C GLY A 107 2.38 -20.76 15.12
N ALA A 108 1.90 -20.19 13.99
CA ALA A 108 2.28 -18.85 13.56
C ALA A 108 1.12 -18.12 12.87
N PHE A 109 1.00 -16.82 13.17
CA PHE A 109 0.10 -15.88 12.52
C PHE A 109 0.91 -14.79 11.82
N PHE A 110 0.70 -14.65 10.51
CA PHE A 110 1.32 -13.62 9.67
C PHE A 110 0.28 -12.56 9.30
N TYR A 111 0.54 -11.30 9.67
CA TYR A 111 -0.39 -10.22 9.34
C TYR A 111 0.25 -9.23 8.36
N ILE A 112 -0.23 -9.28 7.10
CA ILE A 112 0.28 -8.43 6.01
C ILE A 112 -0.51 -7.13 5.98
N GLY A 113 0.13 -5.99 6.28
CA GLY A 113 -0.57 -4.73 6.30
C GLY A 113 0.28 -3.51 6.67
N GLY A 114 -0.40 -2.38 6.83
CA GLY A 114 0.19 -1.09 7.22
C GLY A 114 0.22 -0.90 8.73
N ASN A 115 0.25 0.36 9.14
CA ASN A 115 0.44 0.78 10.53
C ASN A 115 -0.62 0.20 11.49
N ASP A 116 -1.91 0.28 11.14
CA ASP A 116 -2.99 -0.32 11.96
C ASP A 116 -2.88 -1.84 12.07
N SER A 117 -2.33 -2.50 11.06
CA SER A 117 -2.08 -3.94 11.10
C SER A 117 -0.91 -4.27 12.05
N MET A 118 0.09 -3.42 12.12
CA MET A 118 1.19 -3.55 13.09
C MET A 118 0.71 -3.33 14.52
N ASP A 119 -0.22 -2.40 14.76
CA ASP A 119 -0.89 -2.24 16.05
C ASP A 119 -1.66 -3.51 16.46
N THR A 120 -2.38 -4.12 15.52
CA THR A 120 -3.06 -5.41 15.75
C THR A 120 -2.07 -6.53 16.06
N ALA A 121 -0.96 -6.63 15.32
CA ALA A 121 0.08 -7.63 15.55
C ALA A 121 0.74 -7.43 16.93
N LEU A 122 0.99 -6.18 17.34
CA LEU A 122 1.49 -5.84 18.66
C LEU A 122 0.55 -6.35 19.77
N LYS A 123 -0.73 -6.00 19.69
CA LYS A 123 -1.75 -6.40 20.67
C LYS A 123 -1.87 -7.92 20.79
N LEU A 124 -1.91 -8.62 19.66
CA LEU A 124 -1.99 -10.08 19.65
C LEU A 124 -0.73 -10.75 20.21
N SER A 125 0.47 -10.23 19.92
CA SER A 125 1.71 -10.75 20.47
C SER A 125 1.82 -10.57 21.99
N GLN A 126 1.35 -9.43 22.50
CA GLN A 126 1.28 -9.15 23.94
C GLN A 126 0.28 -10.07 24.64
N TYR A 127 -0.88 -10.28 24.05
CA TYR A 127 -1.87 -11.20 24.60
C TYR A 127 -1.35 -12.65 24.58
N ALA A 128 -0.74 -13.10 23.48
CA ALA A 128 -0.11 -14.43 23.42
C ALA A 128 0.87 -14.65 24.58
N ALA A 129 1.73 -13.65 24.83
CA ALA A 129 2.68 -13.71 25.95
C ALA A 129 1.97 -13.77 27.32
N SER A 130 0.89 -13.01 27.51
CA SER A 130 0.15 -12.95 28.78
C SER A 130 -0.55 -14.27 29.16
N ILE A 131 -0.98 -15.05 28.15
CA ILE A 131 -1.64 -16.36 28.34
C ILE A 131 -0.67 -17.55 28.21
N GLY A 132 0.63 -17.30 27.99
CA GLY A 132 1.65 -18.35 27.79
C GLY A 132 1.46 -19.14 26.48
N SER A 133 0.83 -18.55 25.45
CA SER A 133 0.69 -19.18 24.13
C SER A 133 2.03 -19.20 23.38
N ASP A 134 2.29 -20.29 22.67
CA ASP A 134 3.48 -20.45 21.82
C ASP A 134 3.28 -19.97 20.37
N VAL A 135 2.12 -19.39 20.06
CA VAL A 135 1.81 -18.84 18.73
C VAL A 135 2.73 -17.65 18.42
N ARG A 136 3.43 -17.72 17.29
CA ARG A 136 4.28 -16.63 16.79
C ARG A 136 3.42 -15.63 16.01
N VAL A 137 3.52 -14.34 16.36
CA VAL A 137 2.82 -13.26 15.68
C VAL A 137 3.85 -12.39 14.97
N ILE A 138 3.79 -12.33 13.63
CA ILE A 138 4.74 -11.63 12.80
C ILE A 138 4.01 -10.71 11.83
N GLY A 139 4.36 -9.42 11.83
CA GLY A 139 3.92 -8.45 10.87
C GLY A 139 4.73 -8.53 9.57
N VAL A 140 4.04 -8.44 8.43
CA VAL A 140 4.67 -8.29 7.12
C VAL A 140 4.25 -6.92 6.58
N PRO A 141 5.19 -6.00 6.31
CA PRO A 141 4.86 -4.64 5.92
C PRO A 141 4.17 -4.62 4.57
N LYS A 142 3.20 -3.72 4.41
CA LYS A 142 2.56 -3.41 3.14
C LYS A 142 1.87 -2.06 3.23
N THR A 143 2.29 -1.11 2.42
CA THR A 143 1.60 0.15 2.10
C THR A 143 2.23 0.78 0.87
N ILE A 144 1.43 1.44 0.02
CA ILE A 144 1.98 2.25 -1.08
C ILE A 144 2.52 3.59 -0.57
N ASP A 145 2.11 4.03 0.63
CA ASP A 145 2.45 5.36 1.17
C ASP A 145 3.90 5.45 1.64
N ASN A 146 4.58 4.30 1.79
CA ASN A 146 5.99 4.21 2.24
C ASN A 146 6.25 4.88 3.59
N ASP A 147 5.26 4.83 4.46
CA ASP A 147 5.18 5.57 5.72
C ASP A 147 5.51 4.75 6.97
N LEU A 148 5.86 3.46 6.83
CA LEU A 148 6.29 2.63 7.96
C LEU A 148 7.74 2.92 8.36
N CYS A 149 7.96 3.07 9.66
CA CYS A 149 9.28 3.29 10.23
C CYS A 149 10.15 2.01 10.25
N LEU A 150 11.46 2.19 10.41
CA LEU A 150 12.47 1.14 10.59
C LEU A 150 12.59 0.12 9.44
N THR A 151 12.03 0.43 8.28
CA THR A 151 12.28 -0.28 7.02
C THR A 151 12.70 0.73 5.95
N ASP A 152 13.56 0.33 5.00
CA ASP A 152 14.02 1.23 3.93
C ASP A 152 12.85 1.71 3.08
N HIS A 153 11.98 0.79 2.67
CA HIS A 153 10.75 1.06 1.94
C HIS A 153 9.74 -0.07 2.20
N THR A 154 8.53 0.10 1.69
CA THR A 154 7.43 -0.82 1.95
C THR A 154 6.96 -1.52 0.68
N PRO A 155 6.60 -2.83 0.75
CA PRO A 155 5.95 -3.55 -0.34
C PRO A 155 4.72 -2.81 -0.89
N GLY A 156 4.68 -2.65 -2.21
CA GLY A 156 3.66 -1.91 -2.94
C GLY A 156 4.07 -0.49 -3.33
N PHE A 157 4.99 0.14 -2.61
CA PHE A 157 5.48 1.49 -2.92
C PHE A 157 6.24 1.54 -4.24
N GLY A 158 7.20 0.63 -4.47
CA GLY A 158 8.01 0.62 -5.70
C GLY A 158 7.17 0.49 -6.97
N SER A 159 6.16 -0.37 -6.95
CA SER A 159 5.22 -0.54 -8.07
C SER A 159 4.33 0.69 -8.28
N ALA A 160 3.81 1.29 -7.21
CA ALA A 160 3.01 2.52 -7.30
C ALA A 160 3.86 3.70 -7.80
N ALA A 161 5.11 3.82 -7.34
CA ALA A 161 6.07 4.82 -7.82
C ALA A 161 6.35 4.68 -9.32
N LYS A 162 6.55 3.44 -9.81
CA LYS A 162 6.73 3.14 -11.24
C LYS A 162 5.49 3.53 -12.05
N TYR A 163 4.30 3.17 -11.55
CA TYR A 163 3.02 3.53 -12.18
C TYR A 163 2.88 5.04 -12.31
N ILE A 164 3.14 5.78 -11.24
CA ILE A 164 3.06 7.26 -11.23
C ILE A 164 4.05 7.87 -12.21
N ALA A 165 5.31 7.47 -12.17
CA ALA A 165 6.33 7.99 -13.07
C ALA A 165 5.98 7.74 -14.55
N SER A 166 5.54 6.52 -14.89
CA SER A 166 5.10 6.15 -16.24
C SER A 166 3.88 6.96 -16.69
N THR A 167 2.87 7.07 -15.82
CA THR A 167 1.64 7.81 -16.11
C THR A 167 1.91 9.32 -16.31
N ILE A 168 2.79 9.93 -15.50
CA ILE A 168 3.20 11.34 -15.69
C ILE A 168 3.92 11.52 -17.01
N LEU A 169 4.80 10.59 -17.40
CA LEU A 169 5.49 10.64 -18.69
C LEU A 169 4.50 10.54 -19.86
N GLU A 170 3.53 9.63 -19.80
CA GLU A 170 2.48 9.49 -20.82
C GLU A 170 1.56 10.70 -20.90
N ILE A 171 1.16 11.28 -19.76
CA ILE A 171 0.41 12.54 -19.68
C ILE A 171 1.20 13.69 -20.31
N ALA A 172 2.53 13.71 -20.11
CA ALA A 172 3.39 14.73 -20.72
C ALA A 172 3.40 14.61 -22.25
N HIS A 173 3.54 13.40 -22.79
CA HIS A 173 3.47 13.16 -24.23
C HIS A 173 2.12 13.59 -24.83
N ASP A 174 1.00 13.23 -24.21
CA ASP A 174 -0.33 13.69 -24.63
C ASP A 174 -0.44 15.23 -24.60
N THR A 175 -0.02 15.84 -23.49
CA THR A 175 -0.16 17.28 -23.28
C THR A 175 0.70 18.09 -24.27
N PHE A 176 1.94 17.66 -24.52
CA PHE A 176 2.87 18.35 -25.43
C PHE A 176 2.49 18.22 -26.91
N SER A 177 1.56 17.33 -27.25
CA SER A 177 1.05 17.18 -28.62
C SER A 177 0.22 18.40 -29.11
N TYR A 178 -0.21 19.28 -28.19
CA TYR A 178 -1.04 20.41 -28.50
C TYR A 178 -0.27 21.74 -28.37
N PRO A 179 -0.27 22.62 -29.40
CA PRO A 179 0.44 23.89 -29.37
C PRO A 179 -0.33 25.01 -28.64
N VAL A 180 -1.12 24.66 -27.60
CA VAL A 180 -1.95 25.62 -26.86
C VAL A 180 -1.50 25.73 -25.41
N PRO A 181 -1.48 26.95 -24.84
CA PRO A 181 -1.16 27.12 -23.43
C PRO A 181 -2.11 26.32 -22.52
N SER A 182 -1.54 25.53 -21.61
CA SER A 182 -2.34 24.72 -20.70
C SER A 182 -1.61 24.39 -19.39
N VAL A 183 -2.40 24.14 -18.34
CA VAL A 183 -1.94 23.58 -17.06
C VAL A 183 -2.63 22.25 -16.82
N THR A 184 -1.86 21.22 -16.53
CA THR A 184 -2.36 19.92 -16.08
C THR A 184 -1.88 19.64 -14.65
N ILE A 185 -2.81 19.41 -13.74
CA ILE A 185 -2.54 19.14 -12.32
C ILE A 185 -2.87 17.65 -12.08
N VAL A 186 -1.89 16.89 -11.63
CA VAL A 186 -2.06 15.44 -11.35
C VAL A 186 -2.06 15.24 -9.85
N GLU A 187 -3.19 14.81 -9.32
CA GLU A 187 -3.37 14.47 -7.91
C GLU A 187 -2.96 13.02 -7.66
N ILE A 188 -2.12 12.84 -6.64
CA ILE A 188 -1.49 11.58 -6.27
C ILE A 188 -1.81 11.29 -4.81
N MET A 189 -2.05 10.03 -4.46
CA MET A 189 -2.25 9.58 -3.07
C MET A 189 -1.04 9.89 -2.19
N GLY A 190 -1.27 10.03 -0.91
CA GLY A 190 -0.26 10.32 0.11
C GLY A 190 -0.73 11.41 1.06
N ARG A 191 -1.60 11.04 2.03
CA ARG A 191 -2.23 11.99 2.96
C ARG A 191 -1.21 12.69 3.86
N ASP A 192 -0.35 11.91 4.49
CA ASP A 192 0.56 12.38 5.54
C ASP A 192 2.03 12.25 5.15
N ALA A 193 2.32 11.59 4.03
CA ALA A 193 3.67 11.42 3.49
C ALA A 193 3.69 11.55 1.95
N GLY A 194 4.59 12.35 1.42
CA GLY A 194 4.69 12.70 0.01
C GLY A 194 5.53 11.75 -0.85
N TRP A 195 5.84 10.56 -0.38
CA TRP A 195 6.70 9.61 -1.09
C TRP A 195 6.19 9.27 -2.49
N LEU A 196 4.89 8.99 -2.64
CA LEU A 196 4.29 8.69 -3.94
C LEU A 196 4.33 9.89 -4.89
N THR A 197 3.97 11.08 -4.38
CA THR A 197 4.00 12.31 -5.19
C THR A 197 5.43 12.64 -5.61
N SER A 198 6.42 12.43 -4.73
CA SER A 198 7.82 12.64 -5.07
C SER A 198 8.31 11.70 -6.18
N ALA A 199 7.75 10.48 -6.30
CA ALA A 199 8.08 9.55 -7.37
C ALA A 199 7.72 10.06 -8.78
N SER A 200 6.83 11.02 -8.90
CA SER A 200 6.52 11.70 -10.17
C SER A 200 7.76 12.34 -10.81
N ALA A 201 8.75 12.74 -10.00
CA ALA A 201 10.01 13.29 -10.46
C ALA A 201 10.79 12.34 -11.39
N LEU A 202 10.62 11.02 -11.22
CA LEU A 202 11.28 10.01 -12.05
C LEU A 202 10.82 10.02 -13.52
N ALA A 203 9.70 10.69 -13.84
CA ALA A 203 9.26 10.92 -15.23
C ALA A 203 10.20 11.85 -16.00
N ARG A 204 11.00 12.66 -15.29
CA ARG A 204 11.96 13.58 -15.90
C ARG A 204 13.14 12.83 -16.51
N ASN A 205 13.49 13.19 -17.73
CA ASN A 205 14.64 12.66 -18.45
C ASN A 205 15.19 13.70 -19.42
N GLU A 206 16.09 13.32 -20.32
CA GLU A 206 16.68 14.22 -21.29
C GLU A 206 15.70 14.86 -22.30
N TYR A 207 14.49 14.27 -22.45
CA TYR A 207 13.45 14.71 -23.37
C TYR A 207 12.20 15.26 -22.68
N ASN A 208 12.04 15.00 -21.40
CA ASN A 208 10.87 15.38 -20.60
C ASN A 208 11.26 16.07 -19.31
N THR A 209 10.85 17.32 -19.15
CA THR A 209 11.06 18.10 -17.93
C THR A 209 9.87 18.05 -16.95
N ALA A 210 8.75 17.44 -17.37
CA ALA A 210 7.57 17.30 -16.51
C ALA A 210 7.74 16.13 -15.50
N PRO A 211 7.11 16.27 -14.30
CA PRO A 211 6.34 17.41 -13.83
C PRO A 211 7.24 18.61 -13.51
N HIS A 212 6.76 19.82 -13.79
CA HIS A 212 7.53 21.05 -13.62
C HIS A 212 7.52 21.56 -12.17
N LEU A 213 6.48 21.18 -11.41
CA LEU A 213 6.32 21.47 -10.00
C LEU A 213 5.82 20.20 -9.29
N ILE A 214 6.28 20.00 -8.05
CA ILE A 214 5.91 18.87 -7.18
C ILE A 214 5.64 19.41 -5.79
N TYR A 215 4.40 19.26 -5.32
CA TYR A 215 3.99 19.74 -3.99
C TYR A 215 3.67 18.55 -3.06
N LEU A 216 4.38 18.49 -1.94
CA LEU A 216 4.32 17.43 -0.95
C LEU A 216 3.66 17.92 0.35
N PRO A 217 3.03 17.04 1.16
CA PRO A 217 2.41 17.43 2.42
C PRO A 217 3.41 17.89 3.48
N GLU A 218 4.70 17.56 3.35
CA GLU A 218 5.78 17.94 4.28
C GLU A 218 6.22 19.40 4.15
N ALA A 219 5.76 20.11 3.11
CA ALA A 219 6.02 21.54 2.94
C ALA A 219 4.69 22.31 2.97
N PRO A 220 4.60 23.43 3.75
CA PRO A 220 3.39 24.24 3.74
C PRO A 220 3.09 24.77 2.34
N PHE A 221 1.85 24.59 1.89
CA PHE A 221 1.40 25.06 0.58
C PHE A 221 0.91 26.50 0.64
N ASP A 222 1.45 27.36 -0.23
CA ASP A 222 1.01 28.74 -0.38
C ASP A 222 0.37 28.93 -1.76
N THR A 223 -0.93 29.22 -1.80
CA THR A 223 -1.70 29.41 -3.03
C THR A 223 -1.24 30.58 -3.87
N ALA A 224 -0.76 31.67 -3.25
CA ALA A 224 -0.27 32.84 -3.98
C ALA A 224 1.07 32.55 -4.65
N GLN A 225 1.98 31.87 -3.94
CA GLN A 225 3.25 31.42 -4.49
C GLN A 225 3.03 30.40 -5.60
N PHE A 226 2.14 29.42 -5.40
CA PHE A 226 1.75 28.46 -6.43
C PHE A 226 1.30 29.14 -7.74
N LEU A 227 0.43 30.14 -7.64
CA LEU A 227 -0.03 30.89 -8.83
C LEU A 227 1.12 31.67 -9.50
N ALA A 228 2.03 32.24 -8.71
CA ALA A 228 3.21 32.92 -9.21
C ALA A 228 4.15 31.98 -9.95
N ASP A 229 4.40 30.77 -9.41
CA ASP A 229 5.23 29.75 -10.01
C ASP A 229 4.64 29.27 -11.35
N VAL A 230 3.33 29.05 -11.41
CA VAL A 230 2.62 28.67 -12.64
C VAL A 230 2.75 29.78 -13.70
N LYS A 231 2.53 31.04 -13.32
CA LYS A 231 2.66 32.20 -14.24
C LYS A 231 4.08 32.35 -14.76
N GLU A 232 5.08 32.12 -13.93
CA GLU A 232 6.49 32.22 -14.33
C GLU A 232 6.89 31.11 -15.31
N LEU A 233 6.39 29.88 -15.10
CA LEU A 233 6.62 28.76 -16.02
C LEU A 233 5.94 29.00 -17.38
N LEU A 234 4.71 29.53 -17.38
CA LEU A 234 3.97 29.84 -18.62
C LEU A 234 4.61 30.95 -19.49
N LYS A 235 5.51 31.77 -18.92
CA LYS A 235 6.34 32.69 -19.70
C LYS A 235 7.44 32.00 -20.51
N LYS A 236 7.86 30.82 -20.05
CA LYS A 236 9.00 30.06 -20.60
C LYS A 236 8.56 28.92 -21.52
N GLN A 237 7.35 28.39 -21.31
CA GLN A 237 6.82 27.25 -22.03
C GLN A 237 5.29 27.29 -22.12
N ASN A 238 4.71 26.64 -23.14
CA ASN A 238 3.26 26.66 -23.35
C ASN A 238 2.50 25.78 -22.37
N THR A 239 3.11 24.71 -21.85
CA THR A 239 2.41 23.71 -21.04
C THR A 239 3.10 23.51 -19.70
N VAL A 240 2.32 23.46 -18.62
CA VAL A 240 2.81 23.21 -17.26
C VAL A 240 2.11 21.97 -16.71
N ILE A 241 2.88 20.99 -16.25
CA ILE A 241 2.38 19.78 -15.58
C ILE A 241 2.87 19.82 -14.13
N ILE A 242 1.93 19.62 -13.21
CA ILE A 242 2.14 19.75 -11.77
C ILE A 242 1.71 18.45 -11.11
N ALA A 243 2.57 17.87 -10.28
CA ALA A 243 2.21 16.78 -9.40
C ALA A 243 1.89 17.34 -8.01
N VAL A 244 0.78 16.90 -7.43
CA VAL A 244 0.33 17.38 -6.13
C VAL A 244 -0.17 16.21 -5.28
N SER A 245 0.24 16.17 -4.01
CA SER A 245 -0.31 15.21 -3.06
C SER A 245 -1.74 15.62 -2.66
N GLU A 246 -2.62 14.62 -2.50
CA GLU A 246 -3.96 14.82 -1.92
C GLU A 246 -3.91 15.46 -0.52
N GLY A 247 -2.80 15.28 0.19
CA GLY A 247 -2.59 15.69 1.56
C GLY A 247 -1.94 17.07 1.75
N ILE A 248 -1.77 17.88 0.71
CA ILE A 248 -1.18 19.22 0.85
C ILE A 248 -2.01 20.10 1.78
N ARG A 249 -1.29 20.87 2.61
CA ARG A 249 -1.90 21.73 3.65
C ARG A 249 -1.33 23.15 3.60
N ASP A 250 -2.16 24.10 3.96
CA ASP A 250 -1.70 25.48 4.17
C ASP A 250 -0.81 25.61 5.42
N LYS A 251 -0.27 26.79 5.66
CA LYS A 251 0.55 27.09 6.84
C LYS A 251 -0.17 26.94 8.18
N ASN A 252 -1.50 26.83 8.18
CA ASN A 252 -2.32 26.64 9.38
C ASN A 252 -2.69 25.16 9.57
N GLY A 253 -2.23 24.27 8.68
CA GLY A 253 -2.52 22.84 8.71
C GLY A 253 -3.85 22.44 8.07
N ASN A 254 -4.57 23.36 7.41
CA ASN A 254 -5.81 23.05 6.71
C ASN A 254 -5.50 22.41 5.36
N TYR A 255 -6.23 21.34 5.01
CA TYR A 255 -6.13 20.73 3.70
C TYR A 255 -6.61 21.67 2.59
N ILE A 256 -5.91 21.67 1.45
CA ILE A 256 -6.29 22.43 0.25
C ILE A 256 -7.45 21.75 -0.46
N SER A 257 -7.62 20.44 -0.30
CA SER A 257 -8.78 19.71 -0.82
C SER A 257 -10.08 20.19 -0.18
N ALA A 258 -11.19 20.15 -0.91
CA ALA A 258 -12.52 20.26 -0.31
C ALA A 258 -12.73 19.02 0.58
N ALA A 259 -12.56 19.18 1.89
CA ALA A 259 -12.68 18.09 2.84
C ALA A 259 -14.09 17.46 2.75
N SER A 260 -14.16 16.23 2.28
CA SER A 260 -15.34 15.40 2.50
C SER A 260 -15.41 15.12 4.01
N GLN A 261 -16.55 15.37 4.64
CA GLN A 261 -16.75 15.11 6.08
C GLN A 261 -16.88 13.60 6.39
N THR A 262 -16.62 12.72 5.43
CA THR A 262 -16.71 11.27 5.60
C THR A 262 -15.38 10.70 6.05
N THR A 263 -15.43 9.88 7.11
CA THR A 263 -14.27 9.13 7.61
C THR A 263 -14.38 7.66 7.25
N ASP A 264 -13.24 6.99 7.10
CA ASP A 264 -13.19 5.54 6.94
C ASP A 264 -13.33 4.80 8.30
N GLY A 265 -13.37 3.45 8.24
CA GLY A 265 -13.51 2.61 9.45
C GLY A 265 -12.36 2.72 10.46
N PHE A 266 -11.23 3.38 10.10
CA PHE A 266 -10.12 3.69 11.00
C PHE A 266 -10.18 5.13 11.52
N GLY A 267 -11.20 5.92 11.13
CA GLY A 267 -11.37 7.32 11.55
C GLY A 267 -10.59 8.32 10.68
N HIS A 268 -10.03 7.91 9.54
CA HIS A 268 -9.33 8.79 8.63
C HIS A 268 -10.31 9.50 7.69
N SER A 269 -10.15 10.82 7.50
CA SER A 269 -10.93 11.59 6.53
C SER A 269 -10.65 11.11 5.11
N HIS A 270 -11.69 10.98 4.30
CA HIS A 270 -11.52 10.82 2.86
C HIS A 270 -11.03 12.13 2.28
N LEU A 271 -9.78 12.15 1.79
CA LEU A 271 -9.22 13.27 1.05
C LEU A 271 -9.34 12.99 -0.45
N SER A 272 -9.81 13.97 -1.19
CA SER A 272 -9.76 14.01 -2.65
C SER A 272 -10.10 15.41 -3.11
N GLY A 273 -9.70 15.75 -4.33
CA GLY A 273 -10.06 17.01 -4.95
C GLY A 273 -9.11 18.17 -4.68
N ALA A 274 -7.90 17.93 -4.16
CA ALA A 274 -6.84 18.94 -4.12
C ALA A 274 -6.52 19.43 -5.53
N GLY A 275 -6.37 18.50 -6.49
CA GLY A 275 -6.19 18.82 -7.91
C GLY A 275 -7.34 19.64 -8.47
N LYS A 276 -8.59 19.29 -8.15
CA LYS A 276 -9.78 20.04 -8.60
C LYS A 276 -9.89 21.42 -7.97
N ALA A 277 -9.54 21.56 -6.71
CA ALA A 277 -9.50 22.85 -6.03
C ALA A 277 -8.48 23.78 -6.70
N LEU A 278 -7.28 23.27 -7.00
CA LEU A 278 -6.23 24.00 -7.69
C LEU A 278 -6.59 24.30 -9.15
N GLU A 279 -7.25 23.39 -9.88
CA GLU A 279 -7.78 23.64 -11.23
C GLU A 279 -8.72 24.85 -11.22
N ASN A 280 -9.71 24.86 -10.31
CA ASN A 280 -10.66 25.97 -10.19
C ASN A 280 -9.93 27.28 -9.82
N PHE A 281 -8.95 27.21 -8.93
CA PHE A 281 -8.15 28.37 -8.51
C PHE A 281 -7.34 28.95 -9.67
N VAL A 282 -6.64 28.12 -10.47
CA VAL A 282 -5.88 28.58 -11.64
C VAL A 282 -6.81 29.13 -12.70
N THR A 283 -7.92 28.45 -13.01
CA THR A 283 -8.92 28.90 -14.02
C THR A 283 -9.50 30.26 -13.66
N SER A 284 -9.71 30.55 -12.37
CA SER A 284 -10.22 31.86 -11.92
C SER A 284 -9.21 33.00 -12.03
N ASN A 285 -7.91 32.69 -12.19
CA ASN A 285 -6.82 33.69 -12.17
C ASN A 285 -6.03 33.80 -13.49
N ILE A 286 -6.18 32.82 -14.41
CA ILE A 286 -5.46 32.77 -15.68
C ILE A 286 -6.43 32.24 -16.74
N ASP A 287 -6.58 32.99 -17.82
CA ASP A 287 -7.43 32.59 -18.97
C ASP A 287 -6.67 31.63 -19.91
N ILE A 288 -6.58 30.37 -19.49
CA ILE A 288 -5.97 29.28 -20.26
C ILE A 288 -6.72 27.97 -19.98
N LYS A 289 -6.43 26.95 -20.79
CA LYS A 289 -6.96 25.60 -20.53
C LYS A 289 -6.30 25.00 -19.29
N VAL A 290 -7.10 24.65 -18.30
CA VAL A 290 -6.65 23.94 -17.08
C VAL A 290 -7.43 22.63 -16.96
N ARG A 291 -6.76 21.58 -16.51
CA ARG A 291 -7.40 20.30 -16.14
C ARG A 291 -6.72 19.68 -14.93
N SER A 292 -7.49 18.97 -14.15
CA SER A 292 -6.98 18.08 -13.10
C SER A 292 -7.22 16.61 -13.45
N ILE A 293 -6.31 15.75 -13.02
CA ILE A 293 -6.37 14.31 -13.16
C ILE A 293 -6.12 13.71 -11.78
N GLU A 294 -7.09 12.99 -11.25
CA GLU A 294 -6.93 12.20 -10.04
C GLU A 294 -6.53 10.78 -10.43
N ILE A 295 -5.32 10.34 -10.08
CA ILE A 295 -4.87 8.96 -10.35
C ILE A 295 -5.66 7.96 -9.50
N ASN A 296 -6.02 8.34 -8.28
CA ASN A 296 -6.88 7.60 -7.37
C ASN A 296 -6.44 6.12 -7.24
N VAL A 297 -7.37 5.16 -7.26
CA VAL A 297 -7.09 3.72 -7.07
C VAL A 297 -6.20 3.10 -8.15
N LEU A 298 -6.06 3.72 -9.31
CA LEU A 298 -5.25 3.19 -10.42
C LEU A 298 -3.78 2.99 -10.00
N GLN A 299 -3.22 3.92 -9.22
CA GLN A 299 -1.82 3.86 -8.77
C GLN A 299 -1.52 2.67 -7.86
N ARG A 300 -2.52 2.04 -7.25
CA ARG A 300 -2.36 0.86 -6.39
C ARG A 300 -2.89 -0.43 -6.99
N SER A 301 -3.45 -0.39 -8.20
CA SER A 301 -4.05 -1.54 -8.89
C SER A 301 -3.44 -1.82 -10.27
N GLY A 302 -2.59 -0.94 -10.79
CA GLY A 302 -1.99 -1.05 -12.12
C GLY A 302 -0.88 -2.11 -12.21
N ALA A 303 -1.22 -3.39 -12.05
CA ALA A 303 -0.26 -4.49 -12.00
C ALA A 303 0.56 -4.67 -13.30
N HIS A 304 0.02 -4.23 -14.44
CA HIS A 304 0.71 -4.31 -15.75
C HIS A 304 1.95 -3.39 -15.85
N ILE A 305 2.10 -2.44 -14.93
CA ILE A 305 3.27 -1.54 -14.81
C ILE A 305 3.95 -1.73 -13.44
N SER A 306 3.84 -2.89 -12.82
CA SER A 306 4.49 -3.12 -11.53
C SER A 306 6.02 -3.23 -11.65
N SER A 307 6.71 -3.05 -10.53
CA SER A 307 8.17 -3.19 -10.42
C SER A 307 8.54 -4.62 -10.08
N ALA A 308 9.44 -5.23 -10.85
CA ALA A 308 9.97 -6.56 -10.53
C ALA A 308 10.79 -6.55 -9.22
N THR A 309 11.49 -5.44 -8.91
CA THR A 309 12.17 -5.25 -7.62
C THR A 309 11.16 -5.33 -6.47
N ASP A 310 10.08 -4.54 -6.53
CA ASP A 310 9.05 -4.52 -5.49
C ASP A 310 8.39 -5.88 -5.28
N LEU A 311 8.00 -6.58 -6.38
CA LEU A 311 7.39 -7.90 -6.29
C LEU A 311 8.35 -8.96 -5.73
N THR A 312 9.64 -8.86 -6.06
CA THR A 312 10.64 -9.82 -5.57
C THR A 312 10.91 -9.59 -4.08
N GLU A 313 11.13 -8.35 -3.67
CA GLU A 313 11.37 -8.01 -2.27
C GLU A 313 10.14 -8.29 -1.39
N SER A 314 8.95 -8.06 -1.91
CA SER A 314 7.69 -8.41 -1.24
C SER A 314 7.57 -9.92 -0.99
N PHE A 315 7.92 -10.73 -1.99
CA PHE A 315 7.94 -12.19 -1.88
C PHE A 315 8.96 -12.65 -0.85
N GLU A 316 10.19 -12.15 -0.91
CA GLU A 316 11.26 -12.52 0.03
C GLU A 316 10.94 -12.10 1.47
N LEU A 317 10.30 -10.92 1.68
CA LEU A 317 9.83 -10.52 3.01
C LEU A 317 8.78 -11.50 3.56
N GLY A 318 7.84 -11.95 2.73
CA GLY A 318 6.87 -12.96 3.12
C GLY A 318 7.52 -14.29 3.49
N HIS A 319 8.50 -14.74 2.72
CA HIS A 319 9.27 -15.95 2.99
C HIS A 319 10.09 -15.82 4.29
N HIS A 320 10.81 -14.71 4.45
CA HIS A 320 11.62 -14.44 5.64
C HIS A 320 10.78 -14.37 6.94
N ALA A 321 9.53 -13.92 6.86
CA ALA A 321 8.63 -13.97 8.01
C ALA A 321 8.42 -15.40 8.53
N VAL A 322 8.37 -16.39 7.64
CA VAL A 322 8.24 -17.80 8.02
C VAL A 322 9.52 -18.33 8.66
N GLU A 323 10.70 -17.98 8.10
CA GLU A 323 11.99 -18.34 8.68
C GLU A 323 12.12 -17.83 10.13
N LEU A 324 11.75 -16.58 10.39
CA LEU A 324 11.74 -16.01 11.75
C LEU A 324 10.78 -16.77 12.69
N ALA A 325 9.61 -17.17 12.19
CA ALA A 325 8.67 -17.96 13.00
C ALA A 325 9.24 -19.34 13.33
N GLU A 326 9.98 -20.00 12.42
CA GLU A 326 10.69 -21.26 12.66
C GLU A 326 11.78 -21.10 13.74
N GLU A 327 12.50 -19.98 13.73
CA GLU A 327 13.51 -19.61 14.72
C GLU A 327 12.90 -19.27 16.09
N GLY A 328 11.55 -19.18 16.18
CA GLY A 328 10.84 -18.86 17.43
C GLY A 328 10.71 -17.37 17.69
N VAL A 329 11.02 -16.51 16.72
CA VAL A 329 10.82 -15.05 16.81
C VAL A 329 9.33 -14.72 16.80
N THR A 330 8.93 -13.72 17.59
CA THR A 330 7.53 -13.24 17.68
C THR A 330 7.48 -11.76 18.08
N GLY A 331 6.36 -11.09 17.85
CA GLY A 331 6.18 -9.68 18.21
C GLY A 331 7.05 -8.73 17.37
N CYS A 332 7.35 -9.10 16.13
CA CYS A 332 8.17 -8.33 15.23
C CYS A 332 7.47 -8.05 13.90
N MET A 333 7.98 -7.08 13.15
CA MET A 333 7.72 -6.85 11.73
C MET A 333 8.99 -7.17 10.94
N VAL A 334 8.87 -7.90 9.84
CA VAL A 334 9.98 -8.07 8.89
C VAL A 334 10.31 -6.74 8.21
N THR A 335 11.58 -6.49 7.91
CA THR A 335 12.06 -5.21 7.41
C THR A 335 13.07 -5.36 6.29
N LEU A 336 13.17 -4.32 5.45
CA LEU A 336 14.21 -4.16 4.43
C LEU A 336 15.28 -3.19 4.95
N LYS A 337 16.54 -3.56 4.79
CA LYS A 337 17.68 -2.69 5.03
C LYS A 337 18.47 -2.52 3.75
N ARG A 338 18.51 -1.30 3.21
CA ARG A 338 19.35 -0.99 2.06
C ARG A 338 20.82 -1.05 2.45
N LEU A 339 21.58 -1.88 1.75
CA LEU A 339 23.02 -2.02 1.93
C LEU A 339 23.80 -1.14 0.95
N SER A 340 23.25 -0.95 -0.26
CA SER A 340 23.85 -0.16 -1.34
C SER A 340 22.78 0.27 -2.34
N SER A 341 22.94 1.45 -2.94
CA SER A 341 22.09 1.93 -4.04
C SER A 341 22.69 1.67 -5.43
N ASN A 342 24.02 1.51 -5.52
CA ASN A 342 24.70 1.20 -6.78
C ASN A 342 25.95 0.31 -6.55
N PRO A 343 25.93 -1.00 -6.90
CA PRO A 343 24.72 -1.73 -7.30
C PRO A 343 23.69 -1.81 -6.16
N TYR A 344 22.42 -1.84 -6.51
CA TYR A 344 21.36 -1.93 -5.52
C TYR A 344 21.37 -3.28 -4.80
N LYS A 345 21.36 -3.24 -3.46
CA LYS A 345 21.33 -4.43 -2.61
C LYS A 345 20.54 -4.14 -1.33
N VAL A 346 19.75 -5.09 -0.90
CA VAL A 346 19.03 -5.10 0.39
C VAL A 346 19.39 -6.33 1.21
N ALA A 347 19.16 -6.24 2.50
CA ALA A 347 19.11 -7.37 3.43
C ALA A 347 17.73 -7.41 4.07
N TYR A 348 17.27 -8.61 4.39
CA TYR A 348 16.05 -8.85 5.13
C TYR A 348 16.38 -8.97 6.62
N GLY A 349 15.54 -8.38 7.46
CA GLY A 349 15.69 -8.37 8.89
C GLY A 349 14.34 -8.25 9.59
N HIS A 350 14.36 -7.92 10.86
CA HIS A 350 13.15 -7.65 11.62
C HIS A 350 13.39 -6.61 12.72
N GLU A 351 12.31 -5.96 13.12
CA GLU A 351 12.29 -5.02 14.24
C GLU A 351 11.10 -5.30 15.14
N ASN A 352 11.21 -4.94 16.40
CA ASN A 352 10.10 -5.08 17.35
C ASN A 352 8.92 -4.22 16.87
N VAL A 353 7.75 -4.84 16.72
CA VAL A 353 6.55 -4.18 16.19
C VAL A 353 6.09 -3.00 17.05
N ALA A 354 6.41 -2.98 18.35
CA ALA A 354 6.09 -1.87 19.25
C ALA A 354 6.83 -0.56 18.91
N LYS A 355 7.93 -0.63 18.15
CA LYS A 355 8.67 0.57 17.69
C LYS A 355 8.15 1.12 16.36
N ILE A 356 7.22 0.40 15.73
CA ILE A 356 6.72 0.69 14.37
C ILE A 356 5.26 1.12 14.44
N ALA A 357 4.46 0.41 15.21
CA ALA A 357 3.04 0.69 15.35
C ALA A 357 2.78 2.14 15.79
N ASN A 358 1.88 2.83 15.07
CA ASN A 358 1.48 4.22 15.30
C ASN A 358 2.57 5.29 15.03
N GLU A 359 3.68 4.92 14.38
CA GLU A 359 4.71 5.86 13.94
C GLU A 359 4.62 6.10 12.42
N ILE A 360 4.87 7.33 11.97
CA ILE A 360 4.81 7.71 10.54
C ILE A 360 6.17 8.19 10.06
N ARG A 361 6.62 7.66 8.94
CA ARG A 361 7.83 8.08 8.24
C ARG A 361 7.49 9.03 7.10
N SER A 362 7.80 10.29 7.27
CA SER A 362 7.65 11.33 6.25
C SER A 362 8.86 11.45 5.33
N VAL A 363 8.70 12.15 4.21
CA VAL A 363 9.82 12.56 3.35
C VAL A 363 10.74 13.54 4.12
N PRO A 364 12.07 13.30 4.16
CA PRO A 364 12.99 14.21 4.82
C PRO A 364 12.89 15.62 4.22
N ARG A 365 12.76 16.65 5.08
CA ARG A 365 12.60 18.03 4.60
C ARG A 365 13.77 18.49 3.75
N GLU A 366 14.97 18.01 4.04
CA GLU A 366 16.20 18.27 3.28
C GLU A 366 16.23 17.62 1.89
N TRP A 367 15.27 16.78 1.56
CA TRP A 367 15.09 16.22 0.21
C TRP A 367 14.09 17.01 -0.64
N ILE A 368 13.50 18.04 -0.06
CA ILE A 368 12.59 19.00 -0.70
C ILE A 368 13.35 20.32 -0.86
N ASN A 369 13.20 21.00 -1.98
CA ASN A 369 13.84 22.30 -2.18
C ASN A 369 13.32 23.36 -1.18
N GLU A 370 14.03 24.48 -1.07
CA GLU A 370 13.68 25.55 -0.13
C GLU A 370 12.29 26.13 -0.40
N ALA A 371 11.92 26.27 -1.67
CA ALA A 371 10.61 26.78 -2.10
C ALA A 371 9.44 25.82 -1.81
N GLY A 372 9.70 24.54 -1.51
CA GLY A 372 8.68 23.54 -1.22
C GLY A 372 7.91 23.05 -2.45
N ASN A 373 8.43 23.29 -3.65
CA ASN A 373 7.75 23.02 -4.92
C ASN A 373 8.51 22.04 -5.84
N ASP A 374 9.55 21.37 -5.32
CA ASP A 374 10.30 20.34 -6.05
C ASP A 374 11.12 19.46 -5.09
N VAL A 375 11.61 18.32 -5.60
CA VAL A 375 12.47 17.38 -4.86
C VAL A 375 13.93 17.46 -5.32
N LEU A 376 14.85 17.14 -4.41
CA LEU A 376 16.30 17.24 -4.60
C LEU A 376 16.93 15.88 -5.02
N PRO A 377 18.18 15.86 -5.49
CA PRO A 377 18.86 14.67 -5.99
C PRO A 377 18.82 13.41 -5.11
N PRO A 378 18.92 13.48 -3.76
CA PRO A 378 18.81 12.30 -2.92
C PRO A 378 17.50 11.51 -3.11
N MET A 379 16.40 12.19 -3.44
CA MET A 379 15.12 11.52 -3.76
C MET A 379 15.24 10.61 -4.98
N TYR A 380 15.91 11.06 -6.04
CA TYR A 380 16.10 10.26 -7.25
C TYR A 380 16.98 9.02 -6.98
N GLU A 381 18.04 9.19 -6.18
CA GLU A 381 18.92 8.10 -5.79
C GLU A 381 18.20 7.03 -4.98
N TYR A 382 17.29 7.47 -4.10
CA TYR A 382 16.46 6.59 -3.30
C TYR A 382 15.44 5.81 -4.13
N LEU A 383 14.73 6.50 -5.04
CA LEU A 383 13.59 5.96 -5.78
C LEU A 383 13.98 5.07 -6.96
N ARG A 384 15.04 5.43 -7.71
CA ARG A 384 15.39 4.75 -8.97
C ARG A 384 15.50 3.22 -8.87
N PRO A 385 16.19 2.64 -7.89
CA PRO A 385 16.29 1.18 -7.81
C PRO A 385 14.95 0.48 -7.58
N LEU A 386 13.99 1.17 -6.93
CA LEU A 386 12.71 0.58 -6.53
C LEU A 386 11.74 0.36 -7.69
N ILE A 387 11.95 1.04 -8.82
CA ILE A 387 11.07 0.95 -9.99
C ILE A 387 11.61 0.02 -11.09
N ILE A 388 12.73 -0.67 -10.82
CA ILE A 388 13.47 -1.42 -11.86
C ILE A 388 12.84 -2.79 -12.11
N GLY A 389 12.92 -3.20 -13.37
CA GLY A 389 12.55 -4.51 -13.86
C GLY A 389 11.07 -4.65 -14.22
N GLU A 390 10.82 -5.52 -15.19
CA GLU A 390 9.48 -5.83 -15.68
C GLU A 390 9.03 -7.17 -15.10
N PRO A 391 7.83 -7.28 -14.51
CA PRO A 391 7.31 -8.55 -14.04
C PRO A 391 6.88 -9.41 -15.23
N ASP A 392 7.06 -10.72 -15.11
CA ASP A 392 6.58 -11.70 -16.09
C ASP A 392 5.09 -11.99 -15.86
N ILE A 393 4.23 -11.09 -16.35
CA ILE A 393 2.78 -11.22 -16.23
C ILE A 393 2.27 -12.11 -17.35
N ARG A 394 1.62 -13.21 -16.98
CA ARG A 394 0.94 -14.09 -17.94
C ARG A 394 -0.33 -13.43 -18.48
N TYR A 395 -0.53 -13.55 -19.79
CA TYR A 395 -1.74 -13.07 -20.48
C TYR A 395 -2.57 -14.26 -21.01
N LYS A 396 -3.89 -14.13 -20.94
CA LYS A 396 -4.85 -15.06 -21.52
C LYS A 396 -5.95 -14.28 -22.25
N ASN A 397 -6.16 -14.59 -23.52
CA ASN A 397 -7.14 -13.89 -24.36
C ASN A 397 -6.97 -12.34 -24.38
N GLY A 398 -5.73 -11.86 -24.32
CA GLY A 398 -5.39 -10.43 -24.36
C GLY A 398 -5.48 -9.70 -23.02
N LEU A 399 -5.87 -10.37 -21.93
CA LEU A 399 -5.93 -9.81 -20.57
C LEU A 399 -4.97 -10.54 -19.63
N PRO A 400 -4.46 -9.87 -18.58
CA PRO A 400 -3.66 -10.55 -17.57
C PRO A 400 -4.42 -11.71 -16.92
N ASP A 401 -3.73 -12.85 -16.73
CA ASP A 401 -4.30 -14.06 -16.15
C ASP A 401 -4.10 -14.08 -14.62
N TYR A 402 -5.01 -13.45 -13.90
CA TYR A 402 -4.99 -13.36 -12.45
C TYR A 402 -5.69 -14.54 -11.76
N MET A 403 -5.45 -14.70 -10.45
CA MET A 403 -6.18 -15.66 -9.61
C MET A 403 -7.68 -15.33 -9.56
N ASP A 404 -8.52 -16.36 -9.47
CA ASP A 404 -9.95 -16.22 -9.24
C ASP A 404 -10.21 -15.73 -7.79
N ILE A 405 -10.87 -14.60 -7.65
CA ILE A 405 -11.27 -13.99 -6.36
C ILE A 405 -12.76 -14.16 -6.05
N SER A 406 -13.47 -15.07 -6.74
CA SER A 406 -14.91 -15.29 -6.56
C SER A 406 -15.30 -15.71 -5.13
N HIS A 407 -14.35 -16.27 -4.36
CA HIS A 407 -14.56 -16.58 -2.94
C HIS A 407 -14.85 -15.34 -2.09
N LEU A 408 -14.38 -14.15 -2.49
CA LEU A 408 -14.68 -12.88 -1.81
C LEU A 408 -16.11 -12.41 -2.08
N THR A 409 -16.69 -12.73 -3.24
CA THR A 409 -18.03 -12.28 -3.63
C THR A 409 -19.13 -13.26 -3.25
N LYS A 410 -18.85 -14.56 -3.17
CA LYS A 410 -19.82 -15.58 -2.79
C LYS A 410 -20.36 -15.43 -1.38
N ALA A 411 -19.55 -14.94 -0.44
CA ALA A 411 -19.97 -14.66 0.93
C ALA A 411 -21.06 -13.56 0.98
N LEU A 412 -20.97 -12.55 0.13
CA LEU A 412 -21.97 -11.47 0.04
C LEU A 412 -23.29 -11.97 -0.56
N SER A 413 -23.28 -12.90 -1.51
CA SER A 413 -24.49 -13.46 -2.10
C SER A 413 -25.29 -14.30 -1.10
N LEU A 414 -24.64 -14.99 -0.17
CA LEU A 414 -25.29 -15.76 0.88
C LEU A 414 -25.97 -14.88 1.95
N ILE A 415 -25.39 -13.70 2.24
CA ILE A 415 -25.99 -12.73 3.16
C ILE A 415 -27.26 -12.12 2.57
N HIS A 416 -27.30 -11.87 1.26
CA HIS A 416 -28.53 -11.37 0.59
C HIS A 416 -29.63 -12.40 0.40
N ILE A 417 -29.33 -13.71 0.44
CA ILE A 417 -30.31 -14.78 0.33
C ILE A 417 -30.99 -15.09 1.68
N SER A 418 -30.43 -14.63 2.79
CA SER A 418 -30.95 -14.89 4.14
C SER A 418 -31.84 -13.78 4.73
N GLU A 419 -32.19 -12.73 4.01
CA GLU A 419 -33.24 -11.81 4.46
C GLU A 419 -34.62 -12.46 4.33
N PRO A 420 -35.34 -12.65 5.44
CA PRO A 420 -36.70 -13.19 5.35
C PRO A 420 -37.59 -12.15 4.67
N THR A 421 -38.18 -12.53 3.55
CA THR A 421 -39.34 -11.82 2.96
C THR A 421 -40.34 -11.51 4.04
N ARG A 422 -40.52 -10.26 4.42
CA ARG A 422 -41.68 -9.81 5.15
C ARG A 422 -42.89 -10.11 4.26
N GLN A 423 -43.63 -11.17 4.59
CA GLN A 423 -44.99 -11.32 4.13
C GLN A 423 -45.80 -10.18 4.77
N GLU A 424 -46.31 -9.31 3.93
CA GLU A 424 -47.37 -8.40 4.29
C GLU A 424 -48.58 -9.27 4.73
N ALA A 425 -48.94 -9.16 6.00
CA ALA A 425 -50.23 -9.63 6.45
C ALA A 425 -51.25 -8.53 6.15
N ILE A 426 -52.29 -8.91 5.41
CA ILE A 426 -53.51 -8.17 5.10
C ILE A 426 -54.24 -7.82 6.38
#